data_27582b7d12c1950c477ea4ca9ec12203
#
_entry.id   27582b7d12c1950c477ea4ca9ec12203
#
_cell.length_a   1.000
_cell.length_b   1.000
_cell.length_c   1.000
_cell.angle_alpha   90.00
_cell.angle_beta   90.00
_cell.angle_gamma   90.00
#
_symmetry.space_group_name_H-M   'P 1'
#
loop_
_entity.id
_entity.type
_entity.pdbx_description
1 polymer ?
#
loop_
_entity_poly.entity_id
_entity_poly.type
_entity_poly.pdbx_seq_one_letter_code
_entity_poly.pdbx_strand_id
1 'polypeptide(L)'
;MKGFLTTLLSALLLVGVGTTVLAFAAAPVEVVGLFKDRAVIRTAQGDSMIRAGETSDSGVTLVSADAHGALVRYQGEEYHLGLSNRVGSHFHKVERSQISISPDSLGQYRVRGSINNRFVDFLVDTGASVVALSAREADGLGLDYLDGTKGTVQTAQGVVSSYFVLLDEVVVGGITAHNVQAAVIEGAYPVEILLGMSFLRQVALHEQGGVLTLTAKY
;
A
#
# COMPACT_ATOMS: atom_id res chain seq x y z
N MET A 1 59.95 11.37 -63.44
CA MET A 1 60.67 11.69 -62.20
C MET A 1 59.65 11.52 -61.05
N LYS A 2 59.78 10.43 -60.37
CA LYS A 2 59.59 10.07 -58.97
C LYS A 2 58.54 10.88 -58.18
N GLY A 3 57.36 10.33 -57.99
CA GLY A 3 56.34 10.75 -57.01
C GLY A 3 56.10 9.63 -56.02
N PHE A 4 56.29 9.95 -54.74
CA PHE A 4 56.15 9.07 -53.60
C PHE A 4 54.68 8.92 -53.23
N LEU A 5 54.23 7.66 -53.14
CA LEU A 5 52.90 7.28 -52.69
C LEU A 5 52.97 7.00 -51.16
N THR A 6 52.40 7.87 -50.41
CA THR A 6 52.26 7.69 -48.91
C THR A 6 50.92 7.11 -48.62
N THR A 7 50.87 5.83 -48.20
CA THR A 7 49.71 5.12 -47.67
C THR A 7 49.49 5.51 -46.24
N LEU A 8 48.37 6.16 -45.95
CA LEU A 8 47.85 6.43 -44.58
C LEU A 8 47.03 5.21 -44.09
N LEU A 9 47.59 4.50 -43.12
CA LEU A 9 46.95 3.40 -42.44
C LEU A 9 46.09 3.97 -41.30
N SER A 10 44.75 4.07 -41.47
CA SER A 10 43.84 4.48 -40.43
C SER A 10 43.57 3.30 -39.49
N ALA A 11 44.11 3.36 -38.30
CA ALA A 11 43.79 2.44 -37.22
C ALA A 11 42.44 2.83 -36.60
N LEU A 12 41.43 2.00 -36.84
CA LEU A 12 40.08 2.11 -36.19
C LEU A 12 40.19 1.55 -34.81
N LEU A 13 40.20 2.43 -33.77
CA LEU A 13 40.17 2.07 -32.36
C LEU A 13 38.73 1.76 -31.98
N LEU A 14 38.37 0.48 -31.86
CA LEU A 14 37.07 0.02 -31.36
C LEU A 14 37.08 0.14 -29.85
N VAL A 15 36.50 1.23 -29.29
CA VAL A 15 36.26 1.35 -27.87
C VAL A 15 35.02 0.52 -27.52
N GLY A 16 35.27 -0.69 -27.03
CA GLY A 16 34.24 -1.52 -26.47
C GLY A 16 33.72 -0.92 -25.15
N VAL A 17 32.53 -0.31 -25.15
CA VAL A 17 31.82 0.07 -23.95
C VAL A 17 31.31 -1.22 -23.29
N GLY A 18 32.10 -1.77 -22.38
CA GLY A 18 31.67 -2.85 -21.51
C GLY A 18 30.61 -2.33 -20.54
N THR A 19 29.35 -2.62 -20.79
CA THR A 19 28.30 -2.48 -19.80
C THR A 19 28.54 -3.51 -18.70
N THR A 20 29.20 -3.08 -17.62
CA THR A 20 29.23 -3.86 -16.37
C THR A 20 27.81 -3.88 -15.82
N VAL A 21 27.09 -4.97 -16.07
CA VAL A 21 25.89 -5.32 -15.31
C VAL A 21 26.37 -5.61 -13.89
N LEU A 22 26.19 -4.63 -12.98
CA LEU A 22 26.32 -4.87 -11.54
C LEU A 22 25.18 -5.84 -11.18
N ALA A 23 25.48 -7.13 -11.12
CA ALA A 23 24.65 -8.10 -10.47
C ALA A 23 24.60 -7.71 -8.98
N PHE A 24 23.52 -7.09 -8.56
CA PHE A 24 23.21 -6.95 -7.14
C PHE A 24 23.01 -8.37 -6.59
N ALA A 25 24.07 -8.94 -6.06
CA ALA A 25 23.96 -10.11 -5.20
C ALA A 25 23.22 -9.64 -3.94
N ALA A 26 21.92 -9.91 -3.88
CA ALA A 26 21.15 -9.75 -2.66
C ALA A 26 21.88 -10.53 -1.58
N ALA A 27 22.27 -9.89 -0.48
CA ALA A 27 22.85 -10.58 0.66
C ALA A 27 21.80 -11.61 1.13
N PRO A 28 22.13 -12.90 1.20
CA PRO A 28 21.15 -13.93 1.51
C PRO A 28 20.72 -13.76 2.96
N VAL A 29 19.55 -13.19 3.16
CA VAL A 29 18.84 -13.18 4.43
C VAL A 29 17.91 -14.38 4.40
N GLU A 30 18.08 -15.32 5.30
CA GLU A 30 17.25 -16.52 5.41
C GLU A 30 16.54 -16.54 6.74
N VAL A 31 15.26 -16.95 6.75
CA VAL A 31 14.54 -17.25 7.99
C VAL A 31 14.70 -18.73 8.29
N VAL A 32 15.38 -19.04 9.36
CA VAL A 32 15.67 -20.43 9.78
C VAL A 32 14.84 -20.87 10.99
N GLY A 33 14.08 -19.96 11.60
CA GLY A 33 13.15 -20.25 12.68
C GLY A 33 12.03 -19.22 12.71
N LEU A 34 10.78 -19.67 12.89
CA LEU A 34 9.59 -18.84 12.99
C LEU A 34 8.89 -19.11 14.32
N PHE A 35 8.54 -18.04 15.02
CA PHE A 35 7.76 -18.04 16.26
C PHE A 35 6.81 -16.87 16.24
N LYS A 36 5.81 -16.87 17.11
CA LYS A 36 4.93 -15.71 17.26
C LYS A 36 5.77 -14.49 17.67
N ASP A 37 5.71 -13.44 16.85
CA ASP A 37 6.40 -12.16 17.03
C ASP A 37 7.95 -12.27 17.11
N ARG A 38 8.55 -13.37 16.63
CA ARG A 38 10.01 -13.57 16.59
C ARG A 38 10.42 -14.43 15.39
N ALA A 39 11.62 -14.15 14.89
CA ALA A 39 12.24 -14.99 13.86
C ALA A 39 13.74 -15.18 14.15
N VAL A 40 14.26 -16.34 13.77
CA VAL A 40 15.70 -16.55 13.67
C VAL A 40 16.11 -16.28 12.24
N ILE A 41 16.95 -15.26 12.06
CA ILE A 41 17.46 -14.81 10.78
C ILE A 41 18.91 -15.25 10.64
N ARG A 42 19.22 -15.88 9.52
CA ARG A 42 20.58 -16.23 9.10
C ARG A 42 21.06 -15.24 8.06
N THR A 43 22.25 -14.70 8.30
CA THR A 43 22.97 -13.80 7.37
C THR A 43 24.41 -14.25 7.23
N ALA A 44 25.19 -13.55 6.42
CA ALA A 44 26.63 -13.80 6.31
C ALA A 44 27.38 -13.59 7.66
N GLN A 45 26.79 -12.84 8.60
CA GLN A 45 27.34 -12.58 9.93
C GLN A 45 26.94 -13.65 10.96
N GLY A 46 26.06 -14.57 10.60
CA GLY A 46 25.57 -15.65 11.47
C GLY A 46 24.08 -15.61 11.72
N ASP A 47 23.63 -16.44 12.67
CA ASP A 47 22.23 -16.56 13.04
C ASP A 47 21.92 -15.58 14.20
N SER A 48 20.82 -14.84 14.09
CA SER A 48 20.34 -13.96 15.15
C SER A 48 18.82 -14.14 15.34
N MET A 49 18.40 -14.19 16.62
CA MET A 49 16.98 -14.17 16.95
C MET A 49 16.55 -12.73 17.22
N ILE A 50 15.59 -12.23 16.45
CA ILE A 50 15.05 -10.88 16.60
C ILE A 50 13.53 -10.91 16.82
N ARG A 51 13.04 -9.90 17.55
CA ARG A 51 11.61 -9.70 17.81
C ARG A 51 11.02 -8.70 16.81
N ALA A 52 9.70 -8.74 16.64
CA ALA A 52 8.99 -7.72 15.90
C ALA A 52 9.33 -6.32 16.44
N GLY A 53 9.72 -5.42 15.54
CA GLY A 53 10.23 -4.08 15.84
C GLY A 53 11.74 -3.98 16.08
N GLU A 54 12.47 -5.08 16.25
CA GLU A 54 13.93 -5.09 16.45
C GLU A 54 14.67 -5.14 15.11
N THR A 55 15.86 -4.53 15.10
CA THR A 55 16.81 -4.59 13.98
C THR A 55 18.04 -5.38 14.39
N SER A 56 18.42 -6.37 13.57
CA SER A 56 19.65 -7.14 13.78
C SER A 56 20.91 -6.33 13.48
N ASP A 57 22.07 -6.80 13.94
CA ASP A 57 23.38 -6.19 13.64
C ASP A 57 23.68 -6.16 12.13
N SER A 58 23.06 -7.05 11.36
CA SER A 58 23.13 -7.08 9.89
C SER A 58 22.20 -6.09 9.19
N GLY A 59 21.48 -5.23 9.94
CA GLY A 59 20.58 -4.22 9.39
C GLY A 59 19.22 -4.74 8.91
N VAL A 60 18.82 -5.95 9.32
CA VAL A 60 17.52 -6.54 9.03
C VAL A 60 16.56 -6.22 10.18
N THR A 61 15.46 -5.54 9.89
CA THR A 61 14.39 -5.27 10.87
C THR A 61 13.28 -6.30 10.70
N LEU A 62 12.88 -6.99 11.78
CA LEU A 62 11.69 -7.82 11.77
C LEU A 62 10.44 -6.94 11.97
N VAL A 63 9.55 -6.89 10.99
CA VAL A 63 8.28 -6.16 11.09
C VAL A 63 7.23 -7.01 11.80
N SER A 64 7.09 -8.28 11.39
CA SER A 64 6.20 -9.26 12.01
C SER A 64 6.67 -10.67 11.71
N ALA A 65 6.27 -11.64 12.53
CA ALA A 65 6.47 -13.06 12.28
C ALA A 65 5.35 -13.90 12.88
N ASP A 66 5.00 -14.97 12.17
CA ASP A 66 4.06 -16.00 12.62
C ASP A 66 4.53 -17.39 12.18
N ALA A 67 3.65 -18.41 12.25
CA ALA A 67 3.98 -19.77 11.85
C ALA A 67 4.15 -19.95 10.34
N HIS A 68 3.73 -19.00 9.51
CA HIS A 68 3.70 -19.08 8.05
C HIS A 68 4.84 -18.30 7.41
N GLY A 69 5.36 -17.24 8.08
CA GLY A 69 6.43 -16.43 7.55
C GLY A 69 6.83 -15.28 8.45
N ALA A 70 7.83 -14.54 7.99
CA ALA A 70 8.29 -13.30 8.59
C ALA A 70 8.25 -12.18 7.54
N LEU A 71 7.75 -11.02 7.94
CA LEU A 71 7.88 -9.79 7.20
C LEU A 71 9.12 -9.06 7.73
N VAL A 72 10.10 -8.87 6.88
CA VAL A 72 11.35 -8.19 7.24
C VAL A 72 11.55 -6.96 6.38
N ARG A 73 12.19 -5.93 6.94
CA ARG A 73 12.67 -4.75 6.20
C ARG A 73 14.18 -4.80 6.11
N TYR A 74 14.69 -4.72 4.89
CA TYR A 74 16.13 -4.69 4.61
C TYR A 74 16.43 -3.68 3.50
N GLN A 75 17.40 -2.81 3.72
CA GLN A 75 17.77 -1.71 2.80
C GLN A 75 16.58 -0.81 2.39
N GLY A 76 15.63 -0.58 3.30
CA GLY A 76 14.45 0.24 3.07
C GLY A 76 13.28 -0.47 2.38
N GLU A 77 13.46 -1.69 1.90
CA GLU A 77 12.44 -2.52 1.24
C GLU A 77 11.92 -3.61 2.17
N GLU A 78 10.66 -4.01 2.00
CA GLU A 78 10.03 -5.08 2.78
C GLU A 78 9.93 -6.36 1.97
N TYR A 79 10.22 -7.48 2.65
CA TYR A 79 10.23 -8.81 2.07
C TYR A 79 9.45 -9.79 2.95
N HIS A 80 8.62 -10.60 2.34
CA HIS A 80 7.99 -11.73 3.02
C HIS A 80 8.86 -12.98 2.84
N LEU A 81 9.35 -13.54 3.95
CA LEU A 81 10.24 -14.70 3.97
C LEU A 81 9.55 -15.86 4.67
N GLY A 82 9.44 -17.00 3.98
CA GLY A 82 9.06 -18.26 4.59
C GLY A 82 10.24 -18.94 5.31
N LEU A 83 9.96 -20.02 6.04
CA LEU A 83 11.00 -20.87 6.65
C LEU A 83 11.87 -21.48 5.55
N SER A 84 13.17 -21.25 5.62
CA SER A 84 14.12 -21.76 4.62
C SER A 84 14.42 -23.24 4.86
N ASN A 85 13.93 -24.09 3.97
CA ASN A 85 14.35 -25.49 3.85
C ASN A 85 15.38 -25.61 2.71
N ARG A 86 16.60 -25.11 2.88
CA ARG A 86 17.82 -25.30 2.04
C ARG A 86 17.67 -25.38 0.51
N VAL A 87 16.56 -24.95 -0.08
CA VAL A 87 16.38 -24.88 -1.54
C VAL A 87 15.80 -23.50 -1.87
N GLY A 88 16.69 -22.55 -2.16
CA GLY A 88 16.35 -21.25 -2.75
C GLY A 88 15.30 -20.44 -1.99
N SER A 89 15.73 -19.65 -1.02
CA SER A 89 14.86 -18.65 -0.41
C SER A 89 14.38 -17.68 -1.51
N HIS A 90 13.12 -17.76 -1.86
CA HIS A 90 12.48 -16.80 -2.74
C HIS A 90 12.19 -15.53 -1.95
N PHE A 91 12.95 -14.49 -2.21
CA PHE A 91 12.61 -13.15 -1.75
C PHE A 91 11.40 -12.67 -2.55
N HIS A 92 10.24 -12.61 -1.92
CA HIS A 92 9.10 -11.89 -2.48
C HIS A 92 9.08 -10.48 -1.90
N LYS A 93 9.40 -9.50 -2.73
CA LYS A 93 9.16 -8.09 -2.39
C LYS A 93 7.66 -7.93 -2.17
N VAL A 94 7.28 -7.36 -1.04
CA VAL A 94 5.87 -7.03 -0.78
C VAL A 94 5.51 -5.83 -1.65
N GLU A 95 4.80 -6.08 -2.74
CA GLU A 95 4.17 -5.01 -3.50
C GLU A 95 2.89 -4.62 -2.78
N ARG A 96 2.94 -3.50 -2.06
CA ARG A 96 1.74 -2.94 -1.44
C ARG A 96 0.88 -2.30 -2.50
N SER A 97 -0.41 -2.63 -2.46
CA SER A 97 -1.38 -1.95 -3.31
C SER A 97 -1.33 -0.45 -3.05
N GLN A 98 -1.18 0.32 -4.11
CA GLN A 98 -1.20 1.78 -4.03
C GLN A 98 -2.01 2.36 -5.19
N ILE A 99 -2.59 3.53 -4.97
CA ILE A 99 -3.26 4.31 -5.99
C ILE A 99 -2.86 5.77 -5.87
N SER A 100 -2.62 6.40 -7.01
CA SER A 100 -2.39 7.85 -7.11
C SER A 100 -3.63 8.52 -7.67
N ILE A 101 -4.09 9.57 -7.01
CA ILE A 101 -5.33 10.30 -7.30
C ILE A 101 -4.95 11.73 -7.60
N SER A 102 -5.23 12.17 -8.82
CA SER A 102 -5.08 13.59 -9.19
C SER A 102 -6.30 14.37 -8.72
N PRO A 103 -6.13 15.63 -8.29
CA PRO A 103 -7.26 16.49 -7.94
C PRO A 103 -8.07 16.85 -9.18
N ASP A 104 -9.36 17.10 -8.98
CA ASP A 104 -10.21 17.68 -10.01
C ASP A 104 -10.00 19.22 -10.11
N SER A 105 -10.83 19.88 -10.93
CA SER A 105 -10.77 21.33 -11.13
C SER A 105 -11.08 22.15 -9.87
N LEU A 106 -11.67 21.54 -8.83
CA LEU A 106 -11.98 22.15 -7.53
C LEU A 106 -10.91 21.81 -6.48
N GLY A 107 -9.85 21.06 -6.86
CA GLY A 107 -8.82 20.61 -5.93
C GLY A 107 -9.24 19.42 -5.07
N GLN A 108 -10.32 18.71 -5.43
CA GLN A 108 -10.84 17.59 -4.67
C GLN A 108 -10.35 16.25 -5.23
N TYR A 109 -10.09 15.30 -4.35
CA TYR A 109 -9.62 13.97 -4.72
C TYR A 109 -10.80 13.00 -4.83
N ARG A 110 -11.16 12.62 -6.07
CA ARG A 110 -12.21 11.64 -6.34
C ARG A 110 -11.60 10.35 -6.83
N VAL A 111 -12.13 9.24 -6.33
CA VAL A 111 -11.61 7.91 -6.69
C VAL A 111 -12.75 6.91 -6.81
N ARG A 112 -12.71 6.11 -7.86
CA ARG A 112 -13.61 4.98 -8.01
C ARG A 112 -13.20 3.82 -7.12
N GLY A 113 -14.17 3.19 -6.49
CA GLY A 113 -13.98 2.01 -5.67
C GLY A 113 -15.26 1.17 -5.60
N SER A 114 -15.38 0.37 -4.54
CA SER A 114 -16.60 -0.38 -4.28
C SER A 114 -16.89 -0.48 -2.79
N ILE A 115 -18.18 -0.62 -2.47
CA ILE A 115 -18.72 -1.00 -1.17
C ILE A 115 -19.46 -2.31 -1.35
N ASN A 116 -19.11 -3.37 -0.61
CA ASN A 116 -19.75 -4.69 -0.68
C ASN A 116 -19.96 -5.15 -2.14
N ASN A 117 -18.87 -5.08 -2.94
CA ASN A 117 -18.83 -5.42 -4.38
C ASN A 117 -19.69 -4.52 -5.31
N ARG A 118 -20.23 -3.40 -4.85
CA ARG A 118 -20.95 -2.44 -5.69
C ARG A 118 -20.09 -1.21 -5.96
N PHE A 119 -19.87 -0.88 -7.22
CA PHE A 119 -19.04 0.26 -7.63
C PHE A 119 -19.66 1.58 -7.21
N VAL A 120 -18.79 2.45 -6.67
CA VAL A 120 -19.12 3.81 -6.23
C VAL A 120 -17.98 4.76 -6.56
N ASP A 121 -18.31 6.04 -6.64
CA ASP A 121 -17.32 7.11 -6.69
C ASP A 121 -17.22 7.75 -5.28
N PHE A 122 -16.02 7.81 -4.75
CA PHE A 122 -15.73 8.40 -3.44
C PHE A 122 -15.10 9.78 -3.59
N LEU A 123 -15.48 10.66 -2.69
CA LEU A 123 -14.71 11.87 -2.37
C LEU A 123 -13.82 11.59 -1.17
N VAL A 124 -12.50 11.71 -1.30
CA VAL A 124 -11.56 11.54 -0.17
C VAL A 124 -11.73 12.71 0.80
N ASP A 125 -12.12 12.40 2.04
CA ASP A 125 -12.41 13.40 3.06
C ASP A 125 -11.76 13.05 4.40
N THR A 126 -10.63 13.68 4.70
CA THR A 126 -9.93 13.51 5.98
C THR A 126 -10.66 14.19 7.15
N GLY A 127 -11.64 15.03 6.88
CA GLY A 127 -12.51 15.67 7.88
C GLY A 127 -13.65 14.77 8.35
N ALA A 128 -14.02 13.75 7.55
CA ALA A 128 -15.02 12.76 7.93
C ALA A 128 -14.41 11.68 8.81
N SER A 129 -14.96 11.47 10.01
CA SER A 129 -14.46 10.44 10.95
C SER A 129 -14.68 9.01 10.44
N VAL A 130 -15.75 8.79 9.68
CA VAL A 130 -16.16 7.50 9.10
C VAL A 130 -16.53 7.68 7.64
N VAL A 131 -16.64 6.59 6.89
CA VAL A 131 -17.26 6.64 5.57
C VAL A 131 -18.68 7.18 5.74
N ALA A 132 -19.06 8.19 4.95
CA ALA A 132 -20.37 8.81 5.07
C ALA A 132 -21.11 8.80 3.73
N LEU A 133 -22.37 8.40 3.76
CA LEU A 133 -23.23 8.36 2.58
C LEU A 133 -24.66 8.73 2.96
N SER A 134 -25.43 9.18 1.99
CA SER A 134 -26.85 9.47 2.20
C SER A 134 -27.67 8.18 2.25
N ALA A 135 -28.85 8.25 2.85
CA ALA A 135 -29.84 7.16 2.82
C ALA A 135 -30.16 6.76 1.37
N ARG A 136 -30.24 7.74 0.47
CA ARG A 136 -30.47 7.51 -0.97
C ARG A 136 -29.37 6.65 -1.59
N GLU A 137 -28.08 6.92 -1.29
CA GLU A 137 -26.95 6.12 -1.78
C GLU A 137 -26.97 4.73 -1.15
N ALA A 138 -27.28 4.62 0.15
CA ALA A 138 -27.38 3.36 0.86
C ALA A 138 -28.47 2.46 0.27
N ASP A 139 -29.65 3.02 -0.04
CA ASP A 139 -30.74 2.31 -0.73
C ASP A 139 -30.29 1.80 -2.11
N GLY A 140 -29.59 2.64 -2.89
CA GLY A 140 -29.04 2.29 -4.19
C GLY A 140 -28.01 1.16 -4.13
N LEU A 141 -27.27 1.08 -3.01
CA LEU A 141 -26.31 0.01 -2.73
C LEU A 141 -26.95 -1.23 -2.10
N GLY A 142 -28.22 -1.18 -1.71
CA GLY A 142 -28.92 -2.27 -1.02
C GLY A 142 -28.34 -2.55 0.36
N LEU A 143 -27.92 -1.52 1.10
CA LEU A 143 -27.42 -1.64 2.45
C LEU A 143 -28.60 -1.67 3.45
N ASP A 144 -28.62 -2.67 4.35
CA ASP A 144 -29.60 -2.78 5.42
C ASP A 144 -29.23 -1.85 6.59
N TYR A 145 -29.19 -0.54 6.32
CA TYR A 145 -28.69 0.44 7.29
C TYR A 145 -29.70 0.75 8.41
N LEU A 146 -30.99 0.47 8.22
CA LEU A 146 -32.03 0.72 9.22
C LEU A 146 -31.87 -0.15 10.47
N ASP A 147 -31.20 -1.30 10.33
CA ASP A 147 -30.83 -2.20 11.43
C ASP A 147 -29.58 -1.72 12.18
N GLY A 148 -28.93 -0.67 11.69
CA GLY A 148 -27.75 -0.07 12.30
C GLY A 148 -28.04 0.70 13.59
N THR A 149 -26.97 1.11 14.27
CA THR A 149 -27.10 1.90 15.51
C THR A 149 -27.48 3.34 15.18
N LYS A 150 -28.65 3.77 15.65
CA LYS A 150 -29.06 5.17 15.53
C LYS A 150 -28.14 6.11 16.28
N GLY A 151 -27.84 7.26 15.66
CA GLY A 151 -27.02 8.28 16.24
C GLY A 151 -27.12 9.59 15.48
N THR A 152 -26.17 10.46 15.71
CA THR A 152 -26.10 11.75 15.01
C THR A 152 -24.67 12.00 14.52
N VAL A 153 -24.54 12.72 13.41
CA VAL A 153 -23.27 13.23 12.92
C VAL A 153 -23.32 14.75 12.85
N GLN A 154 -22.17 15.38 13.18
CA GLN A 154 -21.98 16.81 12.98
C GLN A 154 -21.56 17.03 11.53
N THR A 155 -22.31 17.86 10.84
CA THR A 155 -22.01 18.29 9.46
C THR A 155 -21.83 19.80 9.41
N ALA A 156 -21.40 20.34 8.27
CA ALA A 156 -21.34 21.78 8.06
C ALA A 156 -22.73 22.45 8.17
N GLN A 157 -23.81 21.71 8.00
CA GLN A 157 -25.19 22.21 8.10
C GLN A 157 -25.80 22.03 9.51
N GLY A 158 -25.05 21.43 10.44
CA GLY A 158 -25.50 21.15 11.80
C GLY A 158 -25.49 19.67 12.15
N VAL A 159 -26.18 19.32 13.23
CA VAL A 159 -26.33 17.94 13.69
C VAL A 159 -27.48 17.27 12.93
N VAL A 160 -27.21 16.13 12.32
CA VAL A 160 -28.20 15.38 11.54
C VAL A 160 -28.32 13.93 12.04
N SER A 161 -29.50 13.34 11.90
CA SER A 161 -29.73 11.93 12.25
C SER A 161 -29.00 11.00 11.29
N SER A 162 -28.48 9.92 11.84
CA SER A 162 -27.75 8.92 11.07
C SER A 162 -27.90 7.53 11.65
N TYR A 163 -27.57 6.52 10.85
CA TYR A 163 -27.41 5.12 11.26
C TYR A 163 -25.96 4.72 11.07
N PHE A 164 -25.34 4.19 12.13
CA PHE A 164 -23.99 3.65 12.05
C PHE A 164 -24.04 2.16 11.71
N VAL A 165 -23.33 1.79 10.65
CA VAL A 165 -23.25 0.41 10.15
C VAL A 165 -21.80 0.01 9.94
N LEU A 166 -21.54 -1.30 9.82
CA LEU A 166 -20.28 -1.84 9.34
C LEU A 166 -20.46 -2.27 7.88
N LEU A 167 -19.64 -1.74 7.01
CA LEU A 167 -19.52 -2.21 5.64
C LEU A 167 -18.58 -3.42 5.66
N ASP A 168 -19.00 -4.54 5.06
CA ASP A 168 -18.20 -5.76 5.06
C ASP A 168 -16.86 -5.53 4.35
N GLU A 169 -16.91 -4.82 3.23
CA GLU A 169 -15.75 -4.54 2.41
C GLU A 169 -15.83 -3.17 1.72
N VAL A 170 -14.73 -2.45 1.75
CA VAL A 170 -14.50 -1.24 0.93
C VAL A 170 -13.20 -1.42 0.15
N VAL A 171 -13.25 -1.28 -1.18
CA VAL A 171 -12.09 -1.42 -2.06
C VAL A 171 -11.83 -0.12 -2.80
N VAL A 172 -10.58 0.34 -2.76
CA VAL A 172 -10.13 1.56 -3.48
C VAL A 172 -8.78 1.27 -4.11
N GLY A 173 -8.69 1.27 -5.44
CA GLY A 173 -7.42 1.10 -6.15
C GLY A 173 -6.66 -0.19 -5.81
N GLY A 174 -7.41 -1.30 -5.56
CA GLY A 174 -6.82 -2.57 -5.15
C GLY A 174 -6.45 -2.65 -3.67
N ILE A 175 -6.71 -1.60 -2.88
CA ILE A 175 -6.60 -1.61 -1.43
C ILE A 175 -7.95 -2.05 -0.87
N THR A 176 -7.96 -3.15 -0.14
CA THR A 176 -9.18 -3.71 0.48
C THR A 176 -9.16 -3.47 1.98
N ALA A 177 -10.26 -2.96 2.52
CA ALA A 177 -10.51 -2.81 3.95
C ALA A 177 -11.81 -3.52 4.33
N HIS A 178 -11.79 -4.26 5.42
CA HIS A 178 -12.95 -4.98 5.93
C HIS A 178 -13.50 -4.35 7.21
N ASN A 179 -14.80 -4.57 7.47
CA ASN A 179 -15.50 -4.07 8.65
C ASN A 179 -15.33 -2.54 8.83
N VAL A 180 -15.51 -1.81 7.73
CA VAL A 180 -15.33 -0.36 7.71
C VAL A 180 -16.57 0.32 8.28
N GLN A 181 -16.41 1.07 9.37
CA GLN A 181 -17.50 1.83 9.96
C GLN A 181 -17.99 2.92 9.01
N ALA A 182 -19.31 3.00 8.84
CA ALA A 182 -19.96 4.03 8.03
C ALA A 182 -21.13 4.67 8.77
N ALA A 183 -21.44 5.91 8.38
CA ALA A 183 -22.64 6.62 8.80
C ALA A 183 -23.55 6.85 7.59
N VAL A 184 -24.74 6.29 7.63
CA VAL A 184 -25.81 6.57 6.67
C VAL A 184 -26.64 7.73 7.22
N ILE A 185 -26.56 8.87 6.53
CA ILE A 185 -27.23 10.12 6.91
C ILE A 185 -28.62 10.17 6.31
N GLU A 186 -29.64 10.46 7.10
CA GLU A 186 -31.01 10.57 6.62
C GLU A 186 -31.15 11.64 5.54
N GLY A 187 -31.86 11.31 4.46
CA GLY A 187 -32.09 12.20 3.33
C GLY A 187 -31.16 11.96 2.14
N ALA A 188 -30.89 13.04 1.39
CA ALA A 188 -30.14 12.99 0.12
C ALA A 188 -28.72 13.56 0.23
N TYR A 189 -28.25 13.88 1.41
CA TYR A 189 -26.91 14.40 1.65
C TYR A 189 -26.13 13.46 2.56
N PRO A 190 -24.79 13.34 2.37
CA PRO A 190 -23.99 14.00 1.33
C PRO A 190 -24.36 13.49 -0.08
N VAL A 191 -24.18 14.36 -1.10
CA VAL A 191 -24.46 13.99 -2.51
C VAL A 191 -23.44 12.96 -3.02
N GLU A 192 -22.22 13.02 -2.50
CA GLU A 192 -21.12 12.10 -2.83
C GLU A 192 -20.79 11.25 -1.60
N ILE A 193 -20.38 10.03 -1.82
CA ILE A 193 -19.93 9.15 -0.74
C ILE A 193 -18.56 9.62 -0.26
N LEU A 194 -18.45 9.99 1.02
CA LEU A 194 -17.21 10.46 1.63
C LEU A 194 -16.35 9.27 2.08
N LEU A 195 -15.14 9.17 1.58
CA LEU A 195 -14.14 8.20 2.02
C LEU A 195 -13.44 8.76 3.26
N GLY A 196 -14.01 8.46 4.44
CA GLY A 196 -13.58 9.01 5.72
C GLY A 196 -12.49 8.21 6.43
N MET A 197 -12.14 8.66 7.63
CA MET A 197 -11.02 8.14 8.41
C MET A 197 -11.18 6.68 8.85
N SER A 198 -12.39 6.10 8.86
CA SER A 198 -12.56 4.66 9.13
C SER A 198 -11.86 3.77 8.08
N PHE A 199 -11.76 4.25 6.84
CA PHE A 199 -10.95 3.63 5.78
C PHE A 199 -9.53 4.22 5.76
N LEU A 200 -9.39 5.54 5.77
CA LEU A 200 -8.12 6.23 5.52
C LEU A 200 -7.04 5.93 6.57
N ARG A 201 -7.40 5.54 7.82
CA ARG A 201 -6.43 5.08 8.83
C ARG A 201 -5.73 3.78 8.47
N GLN A 202 -6.29 2.96 7.58
CA GLN A 202 -5.73 1.69 7.15
C GLN A 202 -4.70 1.86 6.03
N VAL A 203 -4.57 3.07 5.49
CA VAL A 203 -3.62 3.43 4.43
C VAL A 203 -2.64 4.50 4.89
N ALA A 204 -1.47 4.54 4.25
CA ALA A 204 -0.59 5.69 4.32
C ALA A 204 -1.03 6.69 3.24
N LEU A 205 -1.24 7.95 3.66
CA LEU A 205 -1.56 9.05 2.76
C LEU A 205 -0.29 9.87 2.54
N HIS A 206 0.05 10.10 1.29
CA HIS A 206 1.14 10.96 0.90
C HIS A 206 0.67 11.90 -0.23
N GLU A 207 0.81 13.21 -0.02
CA GLU A 207 0.51 14.19 -1.05
C GLU A 207 1.82 14.86 -1.50
N GLN A 208 2.07 14.82 -2.79
CA GLN A 208 3.22 15.45 -3.39
C GLN A 208 2.87 16.02 -4.76
N GLY A 209 3.19 17.30 -4.99
CA GLY A 209 2.92 17.98 -6.25
C GLY A 209 1.43 18.02 -6.63
N GLY A 210 0.53 18.03 -5.64
CA GLY A 210 -0.91 17.99 -5.85
C GLY A 210 -1.48 16.61 -6.17
N VAL A 211 -0.68 15.54 -6.14
CA VAL A 211 -1.15 14.16 -6.33
C VAL A 211 -1.21 13.47 -4.96
N LEU A 212 -2.37 12.94 -4.63
CA LEU A 212 -2.57 12.13 -3.43
C LEU A 212 -2.29 10.66 -3.73
N THR A 213 -1.38 10.05 -2.99
CA THR A 213 -1.10 8.61 -3.06
C THR A 213 -1.61 7.93 -1.79
N LEU A 214 -2.42 6.90 -1.98
CA LEU A 214 -2.86 5.99 -0.92
C LEU A 214 -2.09 4.69 -1.08
N THR A 215 -1.46 4.21 0.00
CA THR A 215 -0.69 2.95 0.01
C THR A 215 -1.21 2.07 1.15
N ALA A 216 -1.50 0.81 0.90
CA ALA A 216 -1.91 -0.14 1.93
C ALA A 216 -0.83 -0.23 3.03
N LYS A 217 -1.25 -0.24 4.30
CA LYS A 217 -0.32 -0.40 5.44
C LYS A 217 0.00 -1.86 5.73
N TYR A 218 -0.89 -2.78 5.35
CA TYR A 218 -0.81 -4.21 5.66
C TYR A 218 -1.07 -5.04 4.41
#